data_a7f4da014f723b579b4cf5add39b2152
#
_entry.id   a7f4da014f723b579b4cf5add39b2152
#
_cell.length_a   1.000
_cell.length_b   1.000
_cell.length_c   1.000
_cell.angle_alpha   90.00
_cell.angle_beta   90.00
_cell.angle_gamma   90.00
#
_symmetry.space_group_name_H-M   'P 1'
#
loop_
_entity.id
_entity.type
_entity.pdbx_description
1 polymer ?
#
loop_
_entity_poly.entity_id
_entity_poly.type
_entity_poly.pdbx_seq_one_letter_code
_entity_poly.pdbx_strand_id
1 'polypeptide(L)'
;MTVFWSIIAWAVMLPVLPIVYFMQKNECKPEKNIIVGVTLPYEAQEDAEVLALLERYRKELKRMCWAMLAAVVPGLFVRSLGLFITYYVTWAVAIGAVLAVPYIRCNKALRQLKEARGWRRTEDVPQVVADLKTAAEEMRWLSPWWFLPPFLIALVPLAFAREVWWAWTTCAALVPVFYLCYRRLYRNRTEVVDADSQRTMALTRIRRYNWGKVWLVTAWSTGLFNLLLWLTLDHVWLCMGVCLLFGAVTVVEAVGIEFRVRRLQEKLTADSGQGYYVDEDDRWIWGMFYYDPNDARLMVNARVGVGTTANLARRPAQVIMALVLVLLLACPLMGVWIMGMERAPVELAVTETELVGSHYGGEWRVALEDIGSVEVLEERPSLRRVAGTGMDSALTGQFNADGWGRVTVCIDPRTGPWLLVTAEDGTLYLFGASEEGAAAEIAEAITGGLAEAGQ
;
A
#
# COMPACT_ATOMS: atom_id res chain seq x y z
N MET A 1 21.51 -7.73 -1.21
CA MET A 1 20.67 -7.67 0.03
C MET A 1 21.04 -8.82 0.96
N THR A 2 21.20 -8.59 2.27
CA THR A 2 21.52 -9.66 3.22
C THR A 2 20.29 -10.45 3.62
N VAL A 3 20.45 -11.74 3.99
CA VAL A 3 19.35 -12.60 4.49
C VAL A 3 18.62 -11.96 5.68
N PHE A 4 19.35 -11.25 6.51
CA PHE A 4 18.79 -10.55 7.67
C PHE A 4 17.71 -9.53 7.28
N TRP A 5 17.97 -8.68 6.27
CA TRP A 5 16.99 -7.71 5.78
C TRP A 5 15.80 -8.37 5.09
N SER A 6 16.02 -9.49 4.41
CA SER A 6 14.93 -10.30 3.84
C SER A 6 14.01 -10.81 4.93
N ILE A 7 14.55 -11.35 6.03
CA ILE A 7 13.77 -11.85 7.16
C ILE A 7 12.90 -10.71 7.76
N ILE A 8 13.49 -9.53 7.95
CA ILE A 8 12.75 -8.37 8.49
C ILE A 8 11.60 -7.98 7.56
N ALA A 9 11.87 -7.85 6.26
CA ALA A 9 10.85 -7.49 5.28
C ALA A 9 9.69 -8.50 5.29
N TRP A 10 10.01 -9.80 5.30
CA TRP A 10 8.99 -10.85 5.37
C TRP A 10 8.23 -10.84 6.71
N ALA A 11 8.89 -10.57 7.83
CA ALA A 11 8.23 -10.46 9.14
C ALA A 11 7.19 -9.35 9.18
N VAL A 12 7.40 -8.24 8.44
CA VAL A 12 6.44 -7.14 8.30
C VAL A 12 5.23 -7.55 7.44
N MET A 13 5.45 -8.32 6.37
CA MET A 13 4.39 -8.67 5.42
C MET A 13 3.58 -9.92 5.84
N LEU A 14 4.21 -10.89 6.50
CA LEU A 14 3.59 -12.16 6.87
C LEU A 14 2.28 -12.02 7.65
N PRO A 15 2.08 -11.05 8.56
CA PRO A 15 0.82 -10.87 9.27
C PRO A 15 -0.40 -10.62 8.37
N VAL A 16 -0.20 -10.14 7.14
CA VAL A 16 -1.27 -9.95 6.16
C VAL A 16 -1.94 -11.28 5.79
N LEU A 17 -1.16 -12.35 5.68
CA LEU A 17 -1.66 -13.66 5.28
C LEU A 17 -2.71 -14.24 6.28
N PRO A 18 -2.43 -14.34 7.60
CA PRO A 18 -3.45 -14.79 8.55
C PRO A 18 -4.63 -13.83 8.64
N ILE A 19 -4.45 -12.53 8.49
CA ILE A 19 -5.56 -11.57 8.49
C ILE A 19 -6.55 -11.91 7.35
N VAL A 20 -6.05 -12.02 6.12
CA VAL A 20 -6.88 -12.37 4.95
C VAL A 20 -7.50 -13.77 5.11
N TYR A 21 -6.73 -14.74 5.62
CA TYR A 21 -7.24 -16.09 5.90
C TYR A 21 -8.42 -16.07 6.88
N PHE A 22 -8.29 -15.37 8.02
CA PHE A 22 -9.35 -15.31 9.02
C PHE A 22 -10.57 -14.52 8.53
N MET A 23 -10.36 -13.45 7.75
CA MET A 23 -11.47 -12.74 7.11
C MET A 23 -12.27 -13.67 6.21
N GLN A 24 -11.61 -14.38 5.30
CA GLN A 24 -12.29 -15.30 4.38
C GLN A 24 -12.89 -16.52 5.09
N LYS A 25 -12.22 -17.04 6.12
CA LYS A 25 -12.77 -18.12 6.94
C LYS A 25 -14.05 -17.68 7.67
N ASN A 26 -14.13 -16.42 8.07
CA ASN A 26 -15.32 -15.89 8.75
C ASN A 26 -16.54 -15.83 7.84
N GLU A 27 -16.37 -15.75 6.52
CA GLU A 27 -17.48 -15.79 5.55
C GLU A 27 -18.25 -17.13 5.53
N CYS A 28 -17.69 -18.19 6.15
CA CYS A 28 -18.43 -19.44 6.39
C CYS A 28 -19.49 -19.33 7.48
N LYS A 29 -19.47 -18.27 8.28
CA LYS A 29 -20.50 -18.03 9.29
C LYS A 29 -21.64 -17.30 8.63
N PRO A 30 -22.89 -17.74 8.85
CA PRO A 30 -24.04 -17.05 8.31
C PRO A 30 -24.09 -15.63 8.90
N GLU A 31 -24.03 -14.63 8.06
CA GLU A 31 -24.35 -13.25 8.43
C GLU A 31 -25.74 -12.95 7.87
N LYS A 32 -26.74 -12.90 8.75
CA LYS A 32 -28.14 -12.92 8.32
C LYS A 32 -28.39 -14.19 7.47
N ASN A 33 -28.75 -14.03 6.21
CA ASN A 33 -28.99 -15.12 5.26
C ASN A 33 -27.87 -15.28 4.24
N ILE A 34 -26.71 -14.66 4.44
CA ILE A 34 -25.61 -14.67 3.48
C ILE A 34 -24.49 -15.57 4.00
N ILE A 35 -24.11 -16.57 3.18
CA ILE A 35 -22.97 -17.44 3.43
C ILE A 35 -22.10 -17.44 2.18
N VAL A 36 -20.82 -17.13 2.31
CA VAL A 36 -19.87 -17.03 1.20
C VAL A 36 -20.45 -16.21 0.02
N GLY A 37 -21.14 -15.09 0.37
CA GLY A 37 -21.73 -14.18 -0.60
C GLY A 37 -22.96 -14.71 -1.36
N VAL A 38 -23.61 -15.77 -0.87
CA VAL A 38 -24.86 -16.32 -1.41
C VAL A 38 -25.96 -16.18 -0.37
N THR A 39 -27.14 -15.69 -0.78
CA THR A 39 -28.33 -15.62 0.06
C THR A 39 -28.99 -16.99 0.13
N LEU A 40 -29.09 -17.57 1.30
CA LEU A 40 -29.72 -18.86 1.55
C LEU A 40 -30.85 -18.72 2.58
N PRO A 41 -31.98 -19.47 2.46
CA PRO A 41 -32.97 -19.58 3.52
C PRO A 41 -32.33 -20.06 4.82
N TYR A 42 -32.92 -19.71 5.99
CA TYR A 42 -32.40 -20.16 7.28
C TYR A 42 -32.34 -21.68 7.38
N GLU A 43 -33.35 -22.38 6.88
CA GLU A 43 -33.43 -23.83 6.86
C GLU A 43 -32.32 -24.49 6.01
N ALA A 44 -31.90 -23.80 4.93
CA ALA A 44 -30.86 -24.31 4.04
C ALA A 44 -29.45 -24.14 4.66
N GLN A 45 -29.27 -23.31 5.68
CA GLN A 45 -27.97 -23.11 6.31
C GLN A 45 -27.48 -24.35 7.06
N GLU A 46 -28.40 -25.22 7.51
CA GLU A 46 -28.11 -26.48 8.18
C GLU A 46 -28.13 -27.68 7.25
N ASP A 47 -28.39 -27.48 5.94
CA ASP A 47 -28.40 -28.56 4.95
C ASP A 47 -27.02 -29.23 4.86
N ALA A 48 -27.01 -30.57 4.80
CA ALA A 48 -25.80 -31.38 4.81
C ALA A 48 -24.87 -31.08 3.62
N GLU A 49 -25.44 -30.78 2.43
CA GLU A 49 -24.65 -30.44 1.24
C GLU A 49 -24.02 -29.06 1.38
N VAL A 50 -24.72 -28.08 1.97
CA VAL A 50 -24.18 -26.75 2.26
C VAL A 50 -23.01 -26.86 3.23
N LEU A 51 -23.19 -27.62 4.32
CA LEU A 51 -22.12 -27.83 5.33
C LEU A 51 -20.90 -28.54 4.72
N ALA A 52 -21.12 -29.53 3.83
CA ALA A 52 -20.04 -30.22 3.13
C ALA A 52 -19.25 -29.26 2.19
N LEU A 53 -19.94 -28.36 1.47
CA LEU A 53 -19.30 -27.33 0.63
C LEU A 53 -18.46 -26.35 1.46
N LEU A 54 -18.98 -25.92 2.63
CA LEU A 54 -18.25 -25.05 3.54
C LEU A 54 -17.02 -25.72 4.16
N GLU A 55 -17.12 -27.01 4.47
CA GLU A 55 -15.97 -27.77 4.98
C GLU A 55 -14.87 -27.92 3.90
N ARG A 56 -15.30 -28.23 2.66
CA ARG A 56 -14.38 -28.25 1.51
C ARG A 56 -13.70 -26.92 1.31
N TYR A 57 -14.45 -25.82 1.34
CA TYR A 57 -13.92 -24.48 1.23
C TYR A 57 -12.86 -24.19 2.32
N ARG A 58 -13.15 -24.51 3.59
CA ARG A 58 -12.20 -24.33 4.69
C ARG A 58 -10.91 -25.13 4.48
N LYS A 59 -11.01 -26.35 3.98
CA LYS A 59 -9.86 -27.21 3.67
C LYS A 59 -9.02 -26.63 2.51
N GLU A 60 -9.67 -26.17 1.44
CA GLU A 60 -9.00 -25.56 0.29
C GLU A 60 -8.33 -24.23 0.69
N LEU A 61 -9.03 -23.39 1.43
CA LEU A 61 -8.49 -22.12 1.93
C LEU A 61 -7.25 -22.34 2.80
N LYS A 62 -7.28 -23.31 3.71
CA LYS A 62 -6.12 -23.70 4.53
C LYS A 62 -4.94 -24.17 3.68
N ARG A 63 -5.18 -24.99 2.64
CA ARG A 63 -4.11 -25.45 1.73
C ARG A 63 -3.48 -24.29 0.98
N MET A 64 -4.29 -23.36 0.44
CA MET A 64 -3.78 -22.19 -0.26
C MET A 64 -2.98 -21.27 0.66
N CYS A 65 -3.43 -21.09 1.92
CA CYS A 65 -2.69 -20.35 2.92
C CYS A 65 -1.31 -20.97 3.20
N TRP A 66 -1.21 -22.29 3.36
CA TRP A 66 0.06 -22.97 3.55
C TRP A 66 0.96 -22.91 2.31
N ALA A 67 0.37 -22.98 1.10
CA ALA A 67 1.11 -22.79 -0.14
C ALA A 67 1.72 -21.38 -0.24
N MET A 68 0.93 -20.34 0.12
CA MET A 68 1.43 -18.97 0.17
C MET A 68 2.52 -18.78 1.23
N LEU A 69 2.41 -19.45 2.39
CA LEU A 69 3.46 -19.43 3.40
C LEU A 69 4.73 -20.12 2.90
N ALA A 70 4.62 -21.29 2.27
CA ALA A 70 5.75 -21.99 1.67
C ALA A 70 6.45 -21.17 0.58
N ALA A 71 5.68 -20.39 -0.19
CA ALA A 71 6.20 -19.48 -1.19
C ALA A 71 7.08 -18.35 -0.62
N VAL A 72 7.09 -18.10 0.69
CA VAL A 72 8.03 -17.15 1.31
C VAL A 72 9.47 -17.67 1.29
N VAL A 73 9.65 -18.99 1.38
CA VAL A 73 10.97 -19.61 1.56
C VAL A 73 11.96 -19.25 0.44
N PRO A 74 11.62 -19.35 -0.86
CA PRO A 74 12.52 -18.91 -1.92
C PRO A 74 12.91 -17.44 -1.81
N GLY A 75 11.96 -16.59 -1.40
CA GLY A 75 12.18 -15.16 -1.24
C GLY A 75 13.22 -14.78 -0.17
N LEU A 76 13.49 -15.66 0.79
CA LEU A 76 14.54 -15.44 1.81
C LEU A 76 15.97 -15.54 1.23
N PHE A 77 16.14 -16.26 0.13
CA PHE A 77 17.44 -16.51 -0.49
C PHE A 77 17.75 -15.57 -1.66
N VAL A 78 16.82 -14.71 -2.05
CA VAL A 78 17.04 -13.73 -3.12
C VAL A 78 17.98 -12.64 -2.65
N ARG A 79 19.13 -12.48 -3.33
CA ARG A 79 20.16 -11.49 -2.98
C ARG A 79 20.05 -10.17 -3.74
N SER A 80 19.61 -10.20 -5.01
CA SER A 80 19.35 -8.99 -5.79
C SER A 80 18.17 -8.22 -5.17
N LEU A 81 18.32 -6.93 -4.93
CA LEU A 81 17.27 -6.09 -4.37
C LEU A 81 16.08 -5.99 -5.32
N GLY A 82 16.35 -5.77 -6.61
CA GLY A 82 15.30 -5.68 -7.63
C GLY A 82 14.48 -6.94 -7.76
N LEU A 83 15.15 -8.13 -7.79
CA LEU A 83 14.48 -9.41 -7.85
C LEU A 83 13.69 -9.68 -6.56
N PHE A 84 14.24 -9.31 -5.40
CA PHE A 84 13.55 -9.42 -4.12
C PHE A 84 12.27 -8.59 -4.09
N ILE A 85 12.34 -7.33 -4.49
CA ILE A 85 11.17 -6.43 -4.52
C ILE A 85 10.11 -6.96 -5.50
N THR A 86 10.52 -7.42 -6.69
CA THR A 86 9.60 -8.04 -7.66
C THR A 86 8.87 -9.22 -7.04
N TYR A 87 9.61 -10.14 -6.42
CA TYR A 87 9.06 -11.33 -5.79
C TYR A 87 8.14 -10.99 -4.62
N TYR A 88 8.59 -10.12 -3.74
CA TYR A 88 7.88 -9.68 -2.54
C TYR A 88 6.55 -9.01 -2.86
N VAL A 89 6.55 -8.07 -3.82
CA VAL A 89 5.34 -7.36 -4.26
C VAL A 89 4.40 -8.30 -5.01
N THR A 90 4.96 -9.18 -5.89
CA THR A 90 4.14 -10.18 -6.58
C THR A 90 3.45 -11.12 -5.60
N TRP A 91 4.15 -11.57 -4.56
CA TRP A 91 3.58 -12.41 -3.51
C TRP A 91 2.47 -11.66 -2.75
N ALA A 92 2.67 -10.38 -2.41
CA ALA A 92 1.67 -9.57 -1.73
C ALA A 92 0.39 -9.40 -2.56
N VAL A 93 0.51 -9.14 -3.87
CA VAL A 93 -0.64 -9.05 -4.79
C VAL A 93 -1.30 -10.43 -4.97
N ALA A 94 -0.51 -11.49 -5.03
CA ALA A 94 -1.00 -12.86 -5.22
C ALA A 94 -1.84 -13.37 -4.04
N ILE A 95 -1.62 -12.91 -2.80
CA ILE A 95 -2.43 -13.31 -1.63
C ILE A 95 -3.92 -13.16 -1.92
N GLY A 96 -4.34 -11.98 -2.39
CA GLY A 96 -5.74 -11.70 -2.68
C GLY A 96 -6.30 -12.61 -3.76
N ALA A 97 -5.59 -12.78 -4.86
CA ALA A 97 -6.00 -13.61 -6.00
C ALA A 97 -6.06 -15.10 -5.64
N VAL A 98 -5.01 -15.63 -5.00
CA VAL A 98 -4.89 -17.05 -4.66
C VAL A 98 -5.94 -17.45 -3.63
N LEU A 99 -6.14 -16.66 -2.58
CA LEU A 99 -7.13 -16.96 -1.55
C LEU A 99 -8.58 -16.71 -2.01
N ALA A 100 -8.79 -15.89 -3.06
CA ALA A 100 -10.11 -15.73 -3.67
C ALA A 100 -10.57 -16.98 -4.47
N VAL A 101 -9.65 -17.83 -4.94
CA VAL A 101 -10.00 -19.01 -5.75
C VAL A 101 -10.95 -19.97 -5.00
N PRO A 102 -10.65 -20.46 -3.79
CA PRO A 102 -11.55 -21.33 -3.06
C PRO A 102 -12.88 -20.65 -2.73
N TYR A 103 -12.87 -19.35 -2.46
CA TYR A 103 -14.08 -18.57 -2.23
C TYR A 103 -15.00 -18.57 -3.47
N ILE A 104 -14.46 -18.23 -4.65
CA ILE A 104 -15.22 -18.19 -5.90
C ILE A 104 -15.79 -19.57 -6.24
N ARG A 105 -15.02 -20.64 -6.02
CA ARG A 105 -15.48 -22.02 -6.23
C ARG A 105 -16.65 -22.37 -5.32
N CYS A 106 -16.54 -22.04 -4.03
CA CYS A 106 -17.59 -22.29 -3.06
C CYS A 106 -18.85 -21.48 -3.38
N ASN A 107 -18.70 -20.18 -3.70
CA ASN A 107 -19.82 -19.33 -4.10
C ASN A 107 -20.58 -19.89 -5.30
N LYS A 108 -19.84 -20.30 -6.36
CA LYS A 108 -20.46 -20.94 -7.55
C LYS A 108 -21.20 -22.21 -7.19
N ALA A 109 -20.62 -23.10 -6.37
CA ALA A 109 -21.23 -24.35 -5.96
C ALA A 109 -22.49 -24.11 -5.12
N LEU A 110 -22.47 -23.16 -4.19
CA LEU A 110 -23.64 -22.77 -3.39
C LEU A 110 -24.75 -22.18 -4.25
N ARG A 111 -24.46 -21.39 -5.28
CA ARG A 111 -25.45 -20.87 -6.23
C ARG A 111 -26.09 -21.99 -7.03
N GLN A 112 -25.28 -22.92 -7.53
CA GLN A 112 -25.80 -24.09 -8.27
C GLN A 112 -26.72 -24.96 -7.38
N LEU A 113 -26.31 -25.21 -6.13
CA LEU A 113 -27.13 -25.94 -5.17
C LEU A 113 -28.45 -25.21 -4.86
N LYS A 114 -28.39 -23.89 -4.66
CA LYS A 114 -29.54 -23.02 -4.47
C LYS A 114 -30.54 -23.13 -5.62
N GLU A 115 -30.06 -23.10 -6.86
CA GLU A 115 -30.88 -23.24 -8.06
C GLU A 115 -31.48 -24.65 -8.16
N ALA A 116 -30.70 -25.70 -7.94
CA ALA A 116 -31.13 -27.08 -7.99
C ALA A 116 -32.22 -27.41 -6.94
N ARG A 117 -32.16 -26.79 -5.76
CA ARG A 117 -33.10 -26.96 -4.65
C ARG A 117 -34.30 -26.02 -4.72
N GLY A 118 -34.33 -25.08 -5.69
CA GLY A 118 -35.41 -24.09 -5.80
C GLY A 118 -35.46 -23.10 -4.61
N TRP A 119 -34.36 -22.86 -3.93
CA TRP A 119 -34.28 -21.93 -2.80
C TRP A 119 -34.33 -20.45 -3.21
N ARG A 120 -34.60 -20.15 -4.46
CA ARG A 120 -34.89 -18.79 -4.92
C ARG A 120 -36.22 -18.32 -4.33
N ARG A 121 -36.21 -17.18 -3.67
CA ARG A 121 -37.44 -16.54 -3.23
C ARG A 121 -38.00 -15.70 -4.38
N THR A 122 -39.08 -16.21 -4.99
CA THR A 122 -39.77 -15.58 -6.12
C THR A 122 -40.88 -14.60 -5.68
N GLU A 123 -41.18 -14.53 -4.38
CA GLU A 123 -42.22 -13.63 -3.88
C GLU A 123 -41.78 -12.20 -3.92
N ASP A 124 -42.66 -11.32 -4.40
CA ASP A 124 -42.60 -9.88 -4.34
C ASP A 124 -42.47 -9.41 -2.87
N VAL A 125 -41.25 -9.48 -2.34
CA VAL A 125 -40.95 -8.80 -1.08
C VAL A 125 -41.04 -7.31 -1.41
N PRO A 126 -41.93 -6.56 -0.75
CA PRO A 126 -42.03 -5.13 -1.01
C PRO A 126 -40.63 -4.55 -0.93
N GLN A 127 -40.16 -3.99 -2.06
CA GLN A 127 -38.89 -3.28 -2.09
C GLN A 127 -39.00 -2.20 -1.02
N VAL A 128 -38.24 -2.34 0.07
CA VAL A 128 -38.13 -1.28 1.05
C VAL A 128 -37.37 -0.16 0.35
N VAL A 129 -38.16 0.65 -0.29
CA VAL A 129 -37.73 1.90 -0.87
C VAL A 129 -37.16 2.73 0.26
N ALA A 130 -35.98 3.29 0.04
CA ALA A 130 -35.18 4.11 0.93
C ALA A 130 -36.02 4.86 1.99
N ASP A 131 -35.69 4.67 3.26
CA ASP A 131 -36.32 5.44 4.33
C ASP A 131 -35.91 6.92 4.20
N LEU A 132 -36.81 7.69 3.58
CA LEU A 132 -36.64 9.12 3.33
C LEU A 132 -36.47 9.93 4.63
N LYS A 133 -37.02 9.45 5.76
CA LYS A 133 -36.82 10.10 7.06
C LYS A 133 -35.40 9.99 7.54
N THR A 134 -34.80 8.78 7.40
CA THR A 134 -33.41 8.55 7.76
C THR A 134 -32.43 9.27 6.82
N ALA A 135 -32.79 9.41 5.55
CA ALA A 135 -31.97 10.14 4.58
C ALA A 135 -31.96 11.65 4.83
N ALA A 136 -33.09 12.22 5.33
CA ALA A 136 -33.23 13.64 5.59
C ALA A 136 -32.64 14.10 6.93
N GLU A 137 -32.28 13.19 7.83
CA GLU A 137 -31.82 13.55 9.16
C GLU A 137 -30.40 14.14 9.15
N GLU A 138 -30.25 15.36 9.67
CA GLU A 138 -28.98 16.03 9.81
C GLU A 138 -28.08 15.30 10.83
N MET A 139 -26.96 14.81 10.35
CA MET A 139 -25.94 14.24 11.21
C MET A 139 -25.15 15.33 11.94
N ARG A 140 -24.85 15.11 13.22
CA ARG A 140 -23.80 15.87 13.92
C ARG A 140 -22.43 15.50 13.33
N TRP A 141 -21.90 16.36 12.49
CA TRP A 141 -20.57 16.23 11.91
C TRP A 141 -19.51 16.59 12.94
N LEU A 142 -18.42 15.82 12.94
CA LEU A 142 -17.20 16.26 13.62
C LEU A 142 -16.74 17.57 12.97
N SER A 143 -16.29 18.52 13.77
CA SER A 143 -15.85 19.81 13.24
C SER A 143 -14.72 19.63 12.24
N PRO A 144 -14.75 20.26 11.05
CA PRO A 144 -13.65 20.23 10.08
C PRO A 144 -12.31 20.67 10.67
N TRP A 145 -12.35 21.54 11.67
CA TRP A 145 -11.15 22.06 12.34
C TRP A 145 -10.30 20.99 13.02
N TRP A 146 -10.86 19.82 13.35
CA TRP A 146 -10.08 18.69 13.89
C TRP A 146 -9.12 18.07 12.90
N PHE A 147 -9.28 18.33 11.58
CA PHE A 147 -8.35 17.89 10.54
C PHE A 147 -7.19 18.87 10.31
N LEU A 148 -7.31 20.13 10.81
CA LEU A 148 -6.27 21.12 10.62
C LEU A 148 -4.99 20.83 11.42
N PRO A 149 -5.05 20.48 12.73
CA PRO A 149 -3.82 20.19 13.48
C PRO A 149 -2.98 19.05 12.87
N PRO A 150 -3.51 17.86 12.52
CA PRO A 150 -2.71 16.81 11.91
C PRO A 150 -2.15 17.22 10.54
N PHE A 151 -2.84 18.06 9.79
CA PHE A 151 -2.31 18.63 8.54
C PHE A 151 -1.10 19.53 8.80
N LEU A 152 -1.19 20.44 9.77
CA LEU A 152 -0.08 21.31 10.13
C LEU A 152 1.12 20.52 10.68
N ILE A 153 0.87 19.50 11.49
CA ILE A 153 1.91 18.58 11.99
C ILE A 153 2.59 17.86 10.81
N ALA A 154 1.83 17.39 9.83
CA ALA A 154 2.38 16.72 8.65
C ALA A 154 3.25 17.64 7.78
N LEU A 155 3.06 18.95 7.83
CA LEU A 155 3.86 19.93 7.08
C LEU A 155 5.20 20.26 7.75
N VAL A 156 5.37 19.97 9.04
CA VAL A 156 6.60 20.31 9.78
C VAL A 156 7.88 19.81 9.09
N PRO A 157 7.99 18.54 8.65
CA PRO A 157 9.19 18.06 7.98
C PRO A 157 9.58 18.84 6.72
N LEU A 158 8.60 19.42 5.99
CA LEU A 158 8.87 20.23 4.78
C LEU A 158 9.70 21.49 5.07
N ALA A 159 9.58 22.04 6.28
CA ALA A 159 10.35 23.23 6.66
C ALA A 159 11.83 22.92 6.87
N PHE A 160 12.18 21.70 7.29
CA PHE A 160 13.51 21.33 7.75
C PHE A 160 14.23 20.33 6.82
N ALA A 161 13.49 19.50 6.08
CA ALA A 161 14.03 18.43 5.23
C ALA A 161 13.58 18.61 3.77
N ARG A 162 14.05 19.69 3.12
CA ARG A 162 13.64 20.08 1.76
C ARG A 162 14.12 19.12 0.66
N GLU A 163 15.15 18.33 0.91
CA GLU A 163 15.75 17.43 -0.08
C GLU A 163 14.81 16.32 -0.56
N VAL A 164 13.94 15.83 0.32
CA VAL A 164 12.92 14.82 0.03
C VAL A 164 11.50 15.39 0.15
N TRP A 165 11.33 16.66 -0.21
CA TRP A 165 10.06 17.40 -0.10
C TRP A 165 8.86 16.67 -0.69
N TRP A 166 9.06 15.93 -1.78
CA TRP A 166 8.02 15.17 -2.46
C TRP A 166 7.43 14.06 -1.57
N ALA A 167 8.25 13.39 -0.74
CA ALA A 167 7.79 12.36 0.19
C ALA A 167 6.94 12.98 1.30
N TRP A 168 7.42 14.07 1.92
CA TRP A 168 6.70 14.78 2.97
C TRP A 168 5.39 15.39 2.47
N THR A 169 5.41 15.96 1.27
CA THR A 169 4.22 16.53 0.63
C THR A 169 3.19 15.45 0.35
N THR A 170 3.60 14.27 -0.12
CA THR A 170 2.68 13.15 -0.38
C THR A 170 1.97 12.72 0.90
N CYS A 171 2.69 12.53 2.01
CA CYS A 171 2.10 12.18 3.29
C CYS A 171 1.16 13.29 3.81
N ALA A 172 1.55 14.56 3.70
CA ALA A 172 0.72 15.69 4.12
C ALA A 172 -0.56 15.80 3.28
N ALA A 173 -0.50 15.54 1.96
CA ALA A 173 -1.63 15.57 1.06
C ALA A 173 -2.69 14.49 1.35
N LEU A 174 -2.32 13.39 2.03
CA LEU A 174 -3.29 12.38 2.46
C LEU A 174 -4.29 12.92 3.49
N VAL A 175 -3.91 13.88 4.35
CA VAL A 175 -4.80 14.42 5.38
C VAL A 175 -6.02 15.13 4.77
N PRO A 176 -5.90 16.06 3.80
CA PRO A 176 -7.05 16.61 3.07
C PRO A 176 -7.86 15.53 2.34
N VAL A 177 -7.22 14.49 1.80
CA VAL A 177 -7.93 13.37 1.18
C VAL A 177 -8.82 12.65 2.20
N PHE A 178 -8.32 12.36 3.40
CA PHE A 178 -9.13 11.77 4.48
C PHE A 178 -10.29 12.67 4.89
N TYR A 179 -10.10 13.99 4.93
CA TYR A 179 -11.18 14.93 5.14
C TYR A 179 -12.23 14.87 4.04
N LEU A 180 -11.83 14.79 2.76
CA LEU A 180 -12.75 14.65 1.63
C LEU A 180 -13.51 13.30 1.69
N CYS A 181 -12.83 12.22 2.04
CA CYS A 181 -13.43 10.92 2.28
C CYS A 181 -14.48 11.00 3.41
N TYR A 182 -14.13 11.62 4.53
CA TYR A 182 -15.05 11.87 5.63
C TYR A 182 -16.30 12.63 5.18
N ARG A 183 -16.14 13.67 4.37
CA ARG A 183 -17.26 14.52 3.90
C ARG A 183 -18.14 13.83 2.87
N ARG A 184 -17.61 12.97 1.99
CA ARG A 184 -18.33 12.45 0.84
C ARG A 184 -18.71 10.99 0.90
N LEU A 185 -17.87 10.11 1.46
CA LEU A 185 -18.10 8.67 1.34
C LEU A 185 -19.30 8.15 2.14
N TYR A 186 -19.61 8.75 3.30
CA TYR A 186 -20.64 8.24 4.21
C TYR A 186 -21.81 9.20 4.44
N ARG A 187 -21.83 10.33 3.75
CA ARG A 187 -22.78 11.41 4.02
C ARG A 187 -24.25 11.04 3.80
N ASN A 188 -24.57 10.26 2.77
CA ASN A 188 -25.93 10.01 2.32
C ASN A 188 -26.31 8.52 2.34
N ARG A 189 -25.64 7.70 3.14
CA ARG A 189 -25.94 6.29 3.24
C ARG A 189 -26.95 6.00 4.31
N THR A 190 -28.08 5.44 3.91
CA THR A 190 -29.02 4.74 4.77
C THR A 190 -28.74 3.25 4.66
N GLU A 191 -28.60 2.57 5.78
CA GLU A 191 -28.49 1.13 5.84
C GLU A 191 -29.85 0.57 6.24
N VAL A 192 -30.63 0.08 5.26
CA VAL A 192 -31.91 -0.55 5.55
C VAL A 192 -31.62 -1.97 6.04
N VAL A 193 -31.82 -2.20 7.32
CA VAL A 193 -31.53 -3.47 7.98
C VAL A 193 -32.81 -4.18 8.43
N ASP A 194 -33.88 -3.42 8.65
CA ASP A 194 -35.16 -3.93 9.14
C ASP A 194 -36.31 -3.10 8.56
N ALA A 195 -37.53 -3.63 8.61
CA ALA A 195 -38.76 -2.90 8.30
C ALA A 195 -39.04 -1.73 9.26
N ASP A 196 -38.37 -1.71 10.42
CA ASP A 196 -38.47 -0.64 11.42
C ASP A 196 -37.53 0.53 11.08
N SER A 197 -38.12 1.68 10.71
CA SER A 197 -37.42 2.91 10.42
C SER A 197 -36.57 3.44 11.57
N GLN A 198 -37.00 3.25 12.83
CA GLN A 198 -36.24 3.73 13.99
C GLN A 198 -34.95 2.94 14.19
N ARG A 199 -34.99 1.61 13.99
CA ARG A 199 -33.80 0.73 14.05
C ARG A 199 -32.83 1.04 12.92
N THR A 200 -33.37 1.20 11.69
CA THR A 200 -32.57 1.60 10.52
C THR A 200 -31.86 2.94 10.73
N MET A 201 -32.55 3.93 11.34
CA MET A 201 -31.96 5.20 11.72
C MET A 201 -30.82 5.05 12.75
N ALA A 202 -31.05 4.30 13.82
CA ALA A 202 -30.05 4.06 14.87
C ALA A 202 -28.79 3.41 14.32
N LEU A 203 -28.93 2.37 13.48
CA LEU A 203 -27.83 1.65 12.85
C LEU A 203 -27.05 2.53 11.88
N THR A 204 -27.73 3.32 11.07
CA THR A 204 -27.11 4.27 10.14
C THR A 204 -26.31 5.33 10.89
N ARG A 205 -26.84 5.89 12.00
CA ARG A 205 -26.13 6.85 12.86
C ARG A 205 -24.87 6.26 13.46
N ILE A 206 -24.97 5.04 14.02
CA ILE A 206 -23.83 4.34 14.64
C ILE A 206 -22.72 4.11 13.61
N ARG A 207 -23.07 3.64 12.43
CA ARG A 207 -22.10 3.37 11.38
C ARG A 207 -21.42 4.64 10.89
N ARG A 208 -22.20 5.67 10.54
CA ARG A 208 -21.68 6.96 10.09
C ARG A 208 -20.77 7.63 11.12
N TYR A 209 -21.14 7.58 12.39
CA TYR A 209 -20.35 8.17 13.47
C TYR A 209 -19.03 7.44 13.67
N ASN A 210 -19.05 6.12 13.71
CA ASN A 210 -17.83 5.33 13.90
C ASN A 210 -16.88 5.47 12.71
N TRP A 211 -17.37 5.39 11.48
CA TRP A 211 -16.53 5.60 10.30
C TRP A 211 -16.04 7.06 10.18
N GLY A 212 -16.83 8.03 10.62
CA GLY A 212 -16.37 9.42 10.73
C GLY A 212 -15.16 9.56 11.66
N LYS A 213 -15.17 8.85 12.80
CA LYS A 213 -14.03 8.82 13.72
C LYS A 213 -12.79 8.15 13.09
N VAL A 214 -12.96 7.09 12.30
CA VAL A 214 -11.83 6.45 11.60
C VAL A 214 -11.05 7.47 10.78
N TRP A 215 -11.74 8.20 9.90
CA TRP A 215 -11.08 9.18 9.05
C TRP A 215 -10.31 10.23 9.84
N LEU A 216 -10.87 10.65 10.98
CA LEU A 216 -10.19 11.61 11.85
C LEU A 216 -8.97 10.97 12.52
N VAL A 217 -9.09 9.76 13.08
CA VAL A 217 -7.97 9.07 13.74
C VAL A 217 -6.88 8.75 12.72
N THR A 218 -7.25 8.28 11.52
CA THR A 218 -6.28 8.06 10.43
C THR A 218 -5.56 9.35 10.02
N ALA A 219 -6.25 10.49 9.99
CA ALA A 219 -5.62 11.78 9.72
C ALA A 219 -4.58 12.15 10.79
N TRP A 220 -4.91 11.97 12.07
CA TRP A 220 -3.99 12.19 13.20
C TRP A 220 -2.82 11.21 13.17
N SER A 221 -3.08 9.91 12.96
CA SER A 221 -2.04 8.89 12.84
C SER A 221 -1.06 9.21 11.71
N THR A 222 -1.57 9.67 10.55
CA THR A 222 -0.73 10.05 9.40
C THR A 222 0.10 11.31 9.68
N GLY A 223 -0.49 12.34 10.29
CA GLY A 223 0.25 13.54 10.67
C GLY A 223 1.38 13.26 11.66
N LEU A 224 1.09 12.49 12.71
CA LEU A 224 2.08 12.05 13.69
C LEU A 224 3.13 11.12 13.08
N PHE A 225 2.72 10.21 12.20
CA PHE A 225 3.65 9.32 11.50
C PHE A 225 4.67 10.13 10.69
N ASN A 226 4.21 11.12 9.91
CA ASN A 226 5.10 11.96 9.11
C ASN A 226 6.13 12.69 9.98
N LEU A 227 5.69 13.26 11.10
CA LEU A 227 6.56 13.93 12.06
C LEU A 227 7.56 12.97 12.71
N LEU A 228 7.07 11.84 13.23
CA LEU A 228 7.92 10.84 13.90
C LEU A 228 8.91 10.21 12.94
N LEU A 229 8.49 9.94 11.70
CA LEU A 229 9.38 9.42 10.65
C LEU A 229 10.55 10.39 10.42
N TRP A 230 10.28 11.70 10.29
CA TRP A 230 11.31 12.71 10.14
C TRP A 230 12.26 12.75 11.34
N LEU A 231 11.73 12.74 12.57
CA LEU A 231 12.54 12.78 13.79
C LEU A 231 13.43 11.54 13.99
N THR A 232 13.06 10.42 13.36
CA THR A 232 13.76 9.14 13.52
C THR A 232 14.60 8.72 12.31
N LEU A 233 14.69 9.57 11.26
CA LEU A 233 15.41 9.23 10.03
C LEU A 233 16.87 8.80 10.29
N ASP A 234 17.50 9.41 11.28
CA ASP A 234 18.88 9.13 11.64
C ASP A 234 19.08 7.80 12.41
N HIS A 235 17.98 7.20 12.87
CA HIS A 235 18.00 5.97 13.67
C HIS A 235 17.15 4.89 13.02
N VAL A 236 17.77 4.04 12.20
CA VAL A 236 17.11 2.99 11.40
C VAL A 236 16.13 2.14 12.22
N TRP A 237 16.52 1.72 13.42
CA TRP A 237 15.67 0.89 14.28
C TRP A 237 14.44 1.64 14.80
N LEU A 238 14.59 2.92 15.16
CA LEU A 238 13.46 3.75 15.58
C LEU A 238 12.52 4.03 14.40
N CYS A 239 13.08 4.35 13.23
CA CYS A 239 12.33 4.53 12.00
C CYS A 239 11.49 3.28 11.67
N MET A 240 12.09 2.08 11.72
CA MET A 240 11.36 0.82 11.57
C MET A 240 10.25 0.65 12.62
N GLY A 241 10.54 0.95 13.88
CA GLY A 241 9.56 0.91 14.96
C GLY A 241 8.35 1.81 14.68
N VAL A 242 8.59 3.03 14.21
CA VAL A 242 7.54 4.00 13.81
C VAL A 242 6.71 3.46 12.65
N CYS A 243 7.33 2.88 11.63
CA CYS A 243 6.62 2.28 10.49
C CYS A 243 5.73 1.09 10.92
N LEU A 244 6.26 0.20 11.76
CA LEU A 244 5.52 -0.94 12.30
C LEU A 244 4.35 -0.50 13.17
N LEU A 245 4.58 0.48 14.05
CA LEU A 245 3.55 1.05 14.90
C LEU A 245 2.43 1.68 14.08
N PHE A 246 2.77 2.48 13.07
CA PHE A 246 1.79 3.09 12.17
C PHE A 246 0.97 2.04 11.43
N GLY A 247 1.62 1.01 10.88
CA GLY A 247 0.95 -0.12 10.23
C GLY A 247 0.01 -0.86 11.19
N ALA A 248 0.46 -1.16 12.41
CA ALA A 248 -0.36 -1.82 13.44
C ALA A 248 -1.58 -0.96 13.84
N VAL A 249 -1.39 0.33 14.08
CA VAL A 249 -2.47 1.27 14.41
C VAL A 249 -3.51 1.30 13.30
N THR A 250 -3.09 1.45 12.04
CA THR A 250 -3.98 1.49 10.89
C THR A 250 -4.82 0.21 10.76
N VAL A 251 -4.20 -0.96 10.94
CA VAL A 251 -4.90 -2.26 10.89
C VAL A 251 -5.88 -2.38 12.06
N VAL A 252 -5.47 -2.05 13.28
CA VAL A 252 -6.32 -2.13 14.47
C VAL A 252 -7.52 -1.17 14.36
N GLU A 253 -7.32 0.03 13.83
CA GLU A 253 -8.40 0.99 13.57
C GLU A 253 -9.40 0.44 12.55
N ALA A 254 -8.93 0.01 11.39
CA ALA A 254 -9.80 -0.47 10.32
C ALA A 254 -10.61 -1.71 10.75
N VAL A 255 -9.94 -2.70 11.33
CA VAL A 255 -10.55 -3.97 11.76
C VAL A 255 -11.40 -3.78 13.02
N GLY A 256 -10.89 -3.05 14.00
CA GLY A 256 -11.56 -2.87 15.30
C GLY A 256 -12.88 -2.12 15.20
N ILE A 257 -12.97 -1.16 14.30
CA ILE A 257 -14.22 -0.38 14.11
C ILE A 257 -15.27 -1.20 13.42
N GLU A 258 -14.92 -1.96 12.39
CA GLU A 258 -15.88 -2.80 11.72
C GLU A 258 -16.43 -3.89 12.66
N PHE A 259 -15.57 -4.54 13.46
CA PHE A 259 -16.06 -5.48 14.48
C PHE A 259 -16.95 -4.81 15.53
N ARG A 260 -16.66 -3.56 15.90
CA ARG A 260 -17.51 -2.81 16.83
C ARG A 260 -18.88 -2.49 16.21
N VAL A 261 -18.89 -2.03 14.96
CA VAL A 261 -20.12 -1.73 14.22
C VAL A 261 -20.97 -2.99 14.07
N ARG A 262 -20.36 -4.11 13.66
CA ARG A 262 -21.07 -5.41 13.49
C ARG A 262 -21.66 -5.91 14.81
N ARG A 263 -20.90 -5.88 15.91
CA ARG A 263 -21.42 -6.26 17.25
C ARG A 263 -22.61 -5.41 17.69
N LEU A 264 -22.58 -4.10 17.40
CA LEU A 264 -23.68 -3.21 17.72
C LEU A 264 -24.89 -3.49 16.82
N GLN A 265 -24.67 -3.80 15.56
CA GLN A 265 -25.75 -4.23 14.64
C GLN A 265 -26.39 -5.53 15.12
N GLU A 266 -25.59 -6.57 15.41
CA GLU A 266 -26.06 -7.86 15.95
C GLU A 266 -26.93 -7.66 17.19
N LYS A 267 -26.51 -6.83 18.15
CA LYS A 267 -27.27 -6.55 19.37
C LYS A 267 -28.61 -5.85 19.11
N LEU A 268 -28.65 -4.93 18.13
CA LEU A 268 -29.86 -4.16 17.81
C LEU A 268 -30.82 -4.95 16.90
N THR A 269 -30.35 -5.98 16.21
CA THR A 269 -31.16 -6.83 15.32
C THR A 269 -31.48 -8.21 15.92
N ALA A 270 -31.01 -8.52 17.15
CA ALA A 270 -31.24 -9.81 17.79
C ALA A 270 -32.74 -10.17 17.93
N ASP A 271 -33.60 -9.16 18.10
CA ASP A 271 -35.06 -9.33 18.25
C ASP A 271 -35.83 -9.10 16.93
N SER A 272 -35.13 -8.79 15.82
CA SER A 272 -35.79 -8.63 14.53
C SER A 272 -36.15 -10.00 13.95
N GLY A 273 -37.43 -10.16 13.58
CA GLY A 273 -37.96 -11.45 13.11
C GLY A 273 -37.14 -12.03 11.94
N GLN A 274 -36.83 -13.32 12.04
CA GLN A 274 -36.00 -14.08 11.10
C GLN A 274 -36.52 -14.15 9.65
N GLY A 275 -37.68 -13.56 9.37
CA GLY A 275 -38.40 -13.73 8.10
C GLY A 275 -38.03 -12.76 6.98
N TYR A 276 -37.29 -11.69 7.24
CA TYR A 276 -37.03 -10.65 6.24
C TYR A 276 -35.61 -10.74 5.66
N TYR A 277 -35.50 -11.18 4.43
CA TYR A 277 -34.27 -11.06 3.64
C TYR A 277 -34.60 -10.83 2.16
N VAL A 278 -33.73 -10.06 1.50
CA VAL A 278 -33.83 -9.80 0.06
C VAL A 278 -32.82 -10.66 -0.67
N ASP A 279 -33.28 -11.39 -1.67
CA ASP A 279 -32.39 -12.16 -2.54
C ASP A 279 -31.86 -11.25 -3.66
N GLU A 280 -30.65 -10.75 -3.49
CA GLU A 280 -29.97 -9.87 -4.45
C GLU A 280 -28.81 -10.57 -5.17
N ASP A 281 -28.77 -11.91 -5.20
CA ASP A 281 -27.65 -12.65 -5.76
C ASP A 281 -27.36 -12.29 -7.22
N ASP A 282 -28.39 -11.96 -7.99
CA ASP A 282 -28.26 -11.57 -9.40
C ASP A 282 -27.49 -10.24 -9.62
N ARG A 283 -27.42 -9.38 -8.60
CA ARG A 283 -26.68 -8.11 -8.64
C ARG A 283 -25.22 -8.26 -8.22
N TRP A 284 -24.80 -9.45 -7.79
CA TRP A 284 -23.47 -9.70 -7.26
C TRP A 284 -22.71 -10.72 -8.08
N ILE A 285 -21.57 -10.32 -8.66
CA ILE A 285 -20.65 -11.24 -9.32
C ILE A 285 -19.81 -11.91 -8.22
N TRP A 286 -19.95 -13.23 -8.10
CA TRP A 286 -19.33 -14.08 -7.07
C TRP A 286 -19.54 -13.60 -5.62
N GLY A 287 -20.58 -12.79 -5.38
CA GLY A 287 -20.81 -12.20 -4.06
C GLY A 287 -19.82 -11.11 -3.62
N MET A 288 -18.82 -10.77 -4.44
CA MET A 288 -17.77 -9.78 -4.13
C MET A 288 -17.95 -8.47 -4.89
N PHE A 289 -18.30 -8.53 -6.17
CA PHE A 289 -18.41 -7.35 -7.03
C PHE A 289 -19.87 -7.04 -7.30
N TYR A 290 -20.27 -5.80 -7.04
CA TYR A 290 -21.63 -5.34 -7.28
C TYR A 290 -21.78 -4.82 -8.70
N TYR A 291 -22.82 -5.26 -9.38
CA TYR A 291 -23.17 -4.84 -10.72
C TYR A 291 -24.69 -4.70 -10.86
N ASP A 292 -25.21 -3.48 -10.79
CA ASP A 292 -26.63 -3.18 -11.03
C ASP A 292 -26.76 -1.88 -11.86
N PRO A 293 -27.21 -2.01 -13.14
CA PRO A 293 -27.45 -0.86 -14.01
C PRO A 293 -28.58 0.06 -13.51
N ASN A 294 -29.50 -0.47 -12.72
CA ASN A 294 -30.65 0.28 -12.23
C ASN A 294 -30.33 1.06 -10.94
N ASP A 295 -29.25 0.70 -10.25
CA ASP A 295 -28.82 1.42 -9.04
C ASP A 295 -27.90 2.60 -9.40
N ALA A 296 -28.38 3.83 -9.14
CA ALA A 296 -27.64 5.06 -9.42
C ALA A 296 -26.41 5.28 -8.50
N ARG A 297 -26.29 4.52 -7.41
CA ARG A 297 -25.20 4.69 -6.44
C ARG A 297 -23.88 4.21 -7.03
N LEU A 298 -22.82 5.02 -6.85
CA LEU A 298 -21.46 4.64 -7.24
C LEU A 298 -20.85 3.64 -6.29
N MET A 299 -21.12 3.78 -4.99
CA MET A 299 -20.57 2.93 -3.93
C MET A 299 -21.72 2.30 -3.15
N VAL A 300 -21.63 1.00 -2.90
CA VAL A 300 -22.59 0.22 -2.10
C VAL A 300 -21.86 -0.49 -0.96
N ASN A 301 -22.62 -0.96 0.04
CA ASN A 301 -22.02 -1.75 1.11
C ASN A 301 -21.48 -3.06 0.54
N ALA A 302 -20.28 -3.44 0.97
CA ALA A 302 -19.74 -4.76 0.61
C ALA A 302 -20.63 -5.84 1.23
N ARG A 303 -20.96 -6.84 0.43
CA ARG A 303 -21.75 -7.98 0.86
C ARG A 303 -20.93 -8.97 1.67
N VAL A 304 -19.66 -9.05 1.31
CA VAL A 304 -18.67 -9.94 1.88
C VAL A 304 -17.47 -9.09 2.29
N GLY A 305 -16.83 -9.43 3.40
CA GLY A 305 -15.72 -8.65 3.92
C GLY A 305 -16.17 -7.37 4.61
N VAL A 306 -15.33 -6.35 4.54
CA VAL A 306 -15.46 -5.11 5.30
C VAL A 306 -15.55 -3.92 4.35
N GLY A 307 -16.46 -2.99 4.63
CA GLY A 307 -16.48 -1.68 3.95
C GLY A 307 -17.46 -1.58 2.80
N THR A 308 -16.98 -1.09 1.66
CA THR A 308 -17.81 -0.74 0.50
C THR A 308 -17.18 -1.23 -0.77
N THR A 309 -18.03 -1.58 -1.75
CA THR A 309 -17.63 -1.90 -3.10
C THR A 309 -18.21 -0.90 -4.09
N ALA A 310 -17.61 -0.80 -5.27
CA ALA A 310 -18.10 0.07 -6.31
C ALA A 310 -19.12 -0.67 -7.19
N ASN A 311 -20.13 0.07 -7.68
CA ASN A 311 -21.07 -0.45 -8.66
C ASN A 311 -20.42 -0.47 -10.05
N LEU A 312 -19.98 -1.64 -10.48
CA LEU A 312 -19.30 -1.85 -11.77
C LEU A 312 -20.19 -1.60 -13.00
N ALA A 313 -21.50 -1.37 -12.83
CA ALA A 313 -22.36 -0.89 -13.90
C ALA A 313 -22.13 0.61 -14.20
N ARG A 314 -21.42 1.34 -13.36
CA ARG A 314 -21.14 2.77 -13.51
C ARG A 314 -19.75 3.02 -14.08
N ARG A 315 -19.64 3.84 -15.14
CA ARG A 315 -18.36 4.17 -15.79
C ARG A 315 -17.27 4.65 -14.82
N PRO A 316 -17.54 5.56 -13.86
CA PRO A 316 -16.50 5.97 -12.91
C PRO A 316 -15.97 4.81 -12.07
N ALA A 317 -16.83 3.85 -11.68
CA ALA A 317 -16.41 2.66 -10.94
C ALA A 317 -15.52 1.74 -11.80
N GLN A 318 -15.86 1.56 -13.07
CA GLN A 318 -15.03 0.79 -14.01
C GLN A 318 -13.65 1.43 -14.18
N VAL A 319 -13.57 2.75 -14.34
CA VAL A 319 -12.30 3.47 -14.46
C VAL A 319 -11.46 3.32 -13.19
N ILE A 320 -12.06 3.51 -12.02
CA ILE A 320 -11.36 3.33 -10.73
C ILE A 320 -10.85 1.89 -10.60
N MET A 321 -11.68 0.90 -10.91
CA MET A 321 -11.28 -0.50 -10.83
C MET A 321 -10.15 -0.84 -11.82
N ALA A 322 -10.23 -0.33 -13.06
CA ALA A 322 -9.18 -0.50 -14.06
C ALA A 322 -7.85 0.13 -13.61
N LEU A 323 -7.90 1.36 -13.07
CA LEU A 323 -6.71 2.03 -12.52
C LEU A 323 -6.10 1.26 -11.36
N VAL A 324 -6.91 0.75 -10.43
CA VAL A 324 -6.43 -0.08 -9.32
C VAL A 324 -5.77 -1.36 -9.85
N LEU A 325 -6.38 -2.02 -10.83
CA LEU A 325 -5.83 -3.24 -11.43
C LEU A 325 -4.51 -2.96 -12.14
N VAL A 326 -4.44 -1.89 -12.95
CA VAL A 326 -3.20 -1.48 -13.62
C VAL A 326 -2.11 -1.17 -12.60
N LEU A 327 -2.43 -0.44 -11.54
CA LEU A 327 -1.48 -0.13 -10.46
C LEU A 327 -0.96 -1.41 -9.79
N LEU A 328 -1.86 -2.33 -9.42
CA LEU A 328 -1.48 -3.61 -8.81
C LEU A 328 -0.57 -4.45 -9.72
N LEU A 329 -0.83 -4.46 -11.03
CA LEU A 329 0.00 -5.18 -12.00
C LEU A 329 1.32 -4.46 -12.30
N ALA A 330 1.34 -3.13 -12.18
CA ALA A 330 2.55 -2.32 -12.37
C ALA A 330 3.50 -2.36 -11.17
N CYS A 331 2.99 -2.55 -9.95
CA CYS A 331 3.82 -2.57 -8.74
C CYS A 331 5.02 -3.55 -8.81
N PRO A 332 4.89 -4.80 -9.28
CA PRO A 332 6.03 -5.70 -9.44
C PRO A 332 7.08 -5.20 -10.44
N LEU A 333 6.69 -4.40 -11.45
CA LEU A 333 7.61 -3.85 -12.45
C LEU A 333 8.60 -2.85 -11.85
N MET A 334 8.27 -2.25 -10.71
CA MET A 334 9.21 -1.41 -9.96
C MET A 334 10.48 -2.19 -9.59
N GLY A 335 10.34 -3.45 -9.17
CA GLY A 335 11.50 -4.29 -8.87
C GLY A 335 12.31 -4.64 -10.12
N VAL A 336 11.65 -4.82 -11.29
CA VAL A 336 12.34 -5.01 -12.58
C VAL A 336 13.14 -3.77 -12.94
N TRP A 337 12.58 -2.58 -12.71
CA TRP A 337 13.28 -1.31 -12.92
C TRP A 337 14.51 -1.18 -12.01
N ILE A 338 14.37 -1.51 -10.72
CA ILE A 338 15.50 -1.54 -9.76
C ILE A 338 16.54 -2.56 -10.19
N MET A 339 16.14 -3.73 -10.71
CA MET A 339 17.08 -4.72 -11.22
C MET A 339 17.86 -4.22 -12.44
N GLY A 340 17.25 -3.37 -13.27
CA GLY A 340 17.94 -2.65 -14.32
C GLY A 340 19.02 -1.72 -13.77
N MET A 341 18.70 -0.97 -12.73
CA MET A 341 19.67 -0.11 -12.03
C MET A 341 20.81 -0.91 -11.38
N GLU A 342 20.52 -2.05 -10.75
CA GLU A 342 21.55 -2.90 -10.13
C GLU A 342 22.57 -3.46 -11.15
N ARG A 343 22.16 -3.63 -12.41
CA ARG A 343 22.99 -4.21 -13.48
C ARG A 343 23.70 -3.19 -14.35
N ALA A 344 23.23 -1.95 -14.33
CA ALA A 344 23.85 -0.88 -15.10
C ALA A 344 25.24 -0.56 -14.52
N PRO A 345 26.28 -0.44 -15.35
CA PRO A 345 27.59 0.00 -14.90
C PRO A 345 27.52 1.48 -14.46
N VAL A 346 28.41 1.86 -13.57
CA VAL A 346 28.76 3.27 -13.35
C VAL A 346 29.88 3.60 -14.33
N GLU A 347 29.65 4.59 -15.17
CA GLU A 347 30.60 5.03 -16.17
C GLU A 347 31.14 6.42 -15.78
N LEU A 348 32.43 6.62 -16.02
CA LEU A 348 33.11 7.88 -15.80
C LEU A 348 33.83 8.27 -17.10
N ALA A 349 33.56 9.48 -17.56
CA ALA A 349 34.14 9.99 -18.79
C ALA A 349 34.55 11.46 -18.64
N VAL A 350 35.64 11.83 -19.33
CA VAL A 350 36.04 13.23 -19.50
C VAL A 350 35.72 13.65 -20.92
N THR A 351 35.01 14.74 -21.04
CA THR A 351 34.76 15.41 -22.33
C THR A 351 35.74 16.60 -22.46
N GLU A 352 35.66 17.33 -23.56
CA GLU A 352 36.48 18.54 -23.76
C GLU A 352 36.27 19.59 -22.68
N THR A 353 35.13 19.63 -22.02
CA THR A 353 34.73 20.70 -21.08
C THR A 353 34.31 20.22 -19.69
N GLU A 354 33.94 18.93 -19.56
CA GLU A 354 33.32 18.43 -18.35
C GLU A 354 33.86 17.03 -17.95
N LEU A 355 33.91 16.77 -16.64
CA LEU A 355 33.98 15.45 -16.06
C LEU A 355 32.55 14.96 -15.80
N VAL A 356 32.17 13.79 -16.33
CA VAL A 356 30.81 13.26 -16.26
C VAL A 356 30.84 11.85 -15.67
N GLY A 357 30.21 11.70 -14.52
CA GLY A 357 29.84 10.41 -13.97
C GLY A 357 28.42 10.05 -14.36
N SER A 358 28.17 8.86 -14.88
CA SER A 358 26.82 8.43 -15.30
C SER A 358 26.44 7.08 -14.74
N HIS A 359 25.15 6.90 -14.44
CA HIS A 359 24.57 5.64 -14.02
C HIS A 359 23.07 5.61 -14.33
N TYR A 360 22.64 4.63 -15.11
CA TYR A 360 21.24 4.34 -15.43
C TYR A 360 20.39 5.59 -15.82
N GLY A 361 20.95 6.44 -16.68
CA GLY A 361 20.29 7.66 -17.17
C GLY A 361 20.38 8.87 -16.26
N GLY A 362 21.00 8.75 -15.08
CA GLY A 362 21.41 9.88 -14.25
C GLY A 362 22.83 10.30 -14.60
N GLU A 363 23.11 11.61 -14.60
CA GLU A 363 24.43 12.16 -14.88
C GLU A 363 24.82 13.19 -13.80
N TRP A 364 26.06 13.16 -13.40
CA TRP A 364 26.68 14.10 -12.45
C TRP A 364 27.86 14.71 -13.13
N ARG A 365 27.84 16.03 -13.30
CA ARG A 365 28.79 16.77 -14.13
C ARG A 365 29.51 17.80 -13.32
N VAL A 366 30.78 18.00 -13.65
CA VAL A 366 31.64 19.11 -13.14
C VAL A 366 32.40 19.68 -14.34
N ALA A 367 32.32 20.98 -14.54
CA ALA A 367 33.11 21.63 -15.58
C ALA A 367 34.61 21.54 -15.24
N LEU A 368 35.45 21.26 -16.22
CA LEU A 368 36.92 21.13 -15.99
C LEU A 368 37.51 22.44 -15.49
N GLU A 369 36.97 23.59 -15.90
CA GLU A 369 37.36 24.91 -15.43
C GLU A 369 37.03 25.18 -13.95
N ASP A 370 36.02 24.51 -13.42
CA ASP A 370 35.59 24.63 -12.02
C ASP A 370 36.36 23.68 -11.07
N ILE A 371 37.24 22.81 -11.59
CA ILE A 371 37.98 21.84 -10.79
C ILE A 371 39.18 22.53 -10.10
N GLY A 372 39.10 22.70 -8.77
CA GLY A 372 40.19 23.23 -7.96
C GLY A 372 41.26 22.18 -7.63
N SER A 373 40.87 20.95 -7.28
CA SER A 373 41.83 19.86 -7.00
C SER A 373 41.19 18.48 -7.26
N VAL A 374 42.07 17.54 -7.57
CA VAL A 374 41.70 16.13 -7.82
C VAL A 374 42.60 15.26 -6.95
N GLU A 375 42.01 14.34 -6.20
CA GLU A 375 42.71 13.39 -5.35
C GLU A 375 42.21 11.96 -5.61
N VAL A 376 43.11 11.01 -5.76
CA VAL A 376 42.78 9.58 -5.94
C VAL A 376 42.78 8.94 -4.57
N LEU A 377 41.66 8.30 -4.25
CA LEU A 377 41.43 7.58 -2.98
C LEU A 377 41.49 6.09 -3.18
N GLU A 378 42.43 5.45 -2.51
CA GLU A 378 42.57 3.97 -2.50
C GLU A 378 41.54 3.32 -1.56
N GLU A 379 41.15 4.04 -0.49
CA GLU A 379 40.16 3.56 0.46
C GLU A 379 38.86 4.36 0.33
N ARG A 380 37.73 3.64 0.32
CA ARG A 380 36.41 4.26 0.24
C ARG A 380 36.08 4.96 1.57
N PRO A 381 35.74 6.25 1.55
CA PRO A 381 35.27 6.96 2.73
C PRO A 381 33.97 6.36 3.28
N SER A 382 33.72 6.57 4.57
CA SER A 382 32.44 6.27 5.19
C SER A 382 31.40 7.25 4.65
N LEU A 383 30.41 6.71 3.94
CA LEU A 383 29.37 7.49 3.26
C LEU A 383 27.99 7.22 3.88
N ARG A 384 27.34 8.26 4.35
CA ARG A 384 25.97 8.22 4.85
C ARG A 384 25.04 8.92 3.86
N ARG A 385 24.12 8.14 3.28
CA ARG A 385 23.20 8.65 2.27
C ARG A 385 22.25 9.72 2.84
N VAL A 386 22.16 10.84 2.15
CA VAL A 386 21.19 11.91 2.40
C VAL A 386 20.04 11.81 1.40
N ALA A 387 20.37 11.80 0.10
CA ALA A 387 19.39 11.65 -0.98
C ALA A 387 20.05 10.96 -2.18
N GLY A 388 19.32 10.08 -2.85
CA GLY A 388 19.81 9.36 -4.02
C GLY A 388 19.77 7.84 -3.88
N THR A 389 20.54 7.15 -4.70
CA THR A 389 20.58 5.68 -4.76
C THR A 389 21.73 5.12 -3.92
N GLY A 390 21.46 4.11 -3.11
CA GLY A 390 22.46 3.39 -2.34
C GLY A 390 22.25 1.89 -2.52
N MET A 391 22.94 1.31 -3.49
CA MET A 391 22.94 -0.12 -3.81
C MET A 391 24.33 -0.71 -3.59
N ASP A 392 24.42 -2.03 -3.55
CA ASP A 392 25.71 -2.73 -3.48
C ASP A 392 26.54 -2.51 -4.78
N SER A 393 25.89 -2.13 -5.89
CA SER A 393 26.52 -1.91 -7.20
C SER A 393 26.70 -0.43 -7.58
N ALA A 394 26.00 0.49 -6.92
CA ALA A 394 26.09 1.92 -7.25
C ALA A 394 25.67 2.79 -6.07
N LEU A 395 26.45 3.81 -5.78
CA LEU A 395 26.10 4.91 -4.88
C LEU A 395 26.03 6.20 -5.70
N THR A 396 24.86 6.80 -5.78
CA THR A 396 24.66 8.02 -6.59
C THR A 396 23.76 9.01 -5.87
N GLY A 397 24.11 10.30 -5.96
CA GLY A 397 23.37 11.39 -5.35
C GLY A 397 24.11 12.09 -4.22
N GLN A 398 23.39 12.57 -3.20
CA GLN A 398 23.95 13.34 -2.08
C GLN A 398 24.22 12.44 -0.87
N PHE A 399 25.44 12.52 -0.36
CA PHE A 399 25.89 11.77 0.82
C PHE A 399 26.59 12.75 1.79
N ASN A 400 26.63 12.35 3.06
CA ASN A 400 27.54 12.93 4.04
C ASN A 400 28.71 11.98 4.24
N ALA A 401 29.91 12.48 4.06
CA ALA A 401 31.15 11.76 4.33
C ALA A 401 31.77 12.24 5.66
N ASP A 402 32.27 11.31 6.45
CA ASP A 402 32.91 11.63 7.73
C ASP A 402 34.13 12.49 7.47
N GLY A 403 34.20 13.68 8.12
CA GLY A 403 35.27 14.65 7.98
C GLY A 403 35.15 15.63 6.82
N TRP A 404 34.32 15.38 5.81
CA TRP A 404 34.17 16.24 4.62
C TRP A 404 32.81 16.94 4.56
N GLY A 405 31.79 16.42 5.28
CA GLY A 405 30.44 16.95 5.18
C GLY A 405 29.71 16.43 3.94
N ARG A 406 28.99 17.33 3.26
CA ARG A 406 28.16 16.95 2.10
C ARG A 406 29.02 16.74 0.85
N VAL A 407 28.79 15.63 0.16
CA VAL A 407 29.48 15.23 -1.08
C VAL A 407 28.47 14.68 -2.10
N THR A 408 28.63 15.06 -3.35
CA THR A 408 27.91 14.48 -4.48
C THR A 408 28.64 13.23 -4.95
N VAL A 409 27.99 12.10 -4.98
CA VAL A 409 28.60 10.78 -5.22
C VAL A 409 28.05 10.15 -6.50
N CYS A 410 28.93 9.60 -7.33
CA CYS A 410 28.62 8.71 -8.43
C CYS A 410 29.73 7.68 -8.55
N ILE A 411 29.60 6.56 -7.81
CA ILE A 411 30.62 5.50 -7.72
C ILE A 411 30.04 4.10 -7.80
N ASP A 412 30.83 3.15 -8.30
CA ASP A 412 30.67 1.75 -7.95
C ASP A 412 31.44 1.50 -6.64
N PRO A 413 30.76 1.12 -5.55
CA PRO A 413 31.44 0.94 -4.26
C PRO A 413 32.32 -0.31 -4.18
N ARG A 414 32.29 -1.16 -5.20
CA ARG A 414 33.05 -2.43 -5.27
C ARG A 414 34.40 -2.24 -5.97
N THR A 415 34.53 -1.23 -6.82
CA THR A 415 35.65 -1.04 -7.72
C THR A 415 36.34 0.29 -7.43
N GLY A 416 37.50 0.23 -6.80
CA GLY A 416 38.38 1.40 -6.59
C GLY A 416 39.48 1.46 -7.66
N PRO A 417 40.33 2.47 -7.64
CA PRO A 417 40.27 3.65 -6.76
C PRO A 417 39.13 4.61 -7.10
N TRP A 418 38.85 5.58 -6.20
CA TRP A 418 37.84 6.61 -6.40
C TRP A 418 38.48 7.99 -6.52
N LEU A 419 37.80 8.88 -7.22
CA LEU A 419 38.25 10.22 -7.54
C LEU A 419 37.50 11.25 -6.69
N LEU A 420 38.17 11.89 -5.77
CA LEU A 420 37.67 13.04 -5.04
C LEU A 420 37.99 14.31 -5.82
N VAL A 421 36.97 15.03 -6.26
CA VAL A 421 37.08 16.28 -6.97
C VAL A 421 36.56 17.40 -6.06
N THR A 422 37.38 18.39 -5.82
CA THR A 422 36.99 19.61 -5.10
C THR A 422 36.84 20.72 -6.12
N ALA A 423 35.65 21.25 -6.24
CA ALA A 423 35.39 22.40 -7.09
C ALA A 423 35.94 23.71 -6.46
N GLU A 424 36.15 24.77 -7.24
CA GLU A 424 36.63 26.08 -6.76
C GLU A 424 35.70 26.70 -5.73
N ASP A 425 34.40 26.43 -5.77
CA ASP A 425 33.39 26.88 -4.81
C ASP A 425 33.39 26.07 -3.50
N GLY A 426 34.28 25.08 -3.37
CA GLY A 426 34.36 24.15 -2.25
C GLY A 426 33.37 22.98 -2.29
N THR A 427 32.63 22.81 -3.36
CA THR A 427 31.73 21.64 -3.55
C THR A 427 32.54 20.38 -3.79
N LEU A 428 32.17 19.30 -3.08
CA LEU A 428 32.85 18.01 -3.16
C LEU A 428 32.07 17.02 -4.02
N TYR A 429 32.80 16.37 -4.91
CA TYR A 429 32.29 15.29 -5.74
C TYR A 429 33.17 14.05 -5.55
N LEU A 430 32.52 12.88 -5.47
CA LEU A 430 33.21 11.60 -5.43
C LEU A 430 32.76 10.78 -6.62
N PHE A 431 33.68 10.52 -7.54
CA PHE A 431 33.46 9.75 -8.74
C PHE A 431 34.20 8.40 -8.71
N GLY A 432 33.68 7.44 -9.45
CA GLY A 432 34.29 6.14 -9.67
C GLY A 432 33.60 5.42 -10.82
N ALA A 433 34.21 4.38 -11.33
CA ALA A 433 33.67 3.61 -12.43
C ALA A 433 33.53 2.13 -12.04
N SER A 434 32.70 1.40 -12.77
CA SER A 434 32.63 -0.07 -12.65
C SER A 434 33.82 -0.75 -13.34
N GLU A 435 34.53 -0.05 -14.21
CA GLU A 435 35.76 -0.49 -14.84
C GLU A 435 36.96 -0.18 -13.92
N GLU A 436 37.74 -1.24 -13.65
CA GLU A 436 38.89 -1.15 -12.76
C GLU A 436 40.00 -0.26 -13.35
N GLY A 437 40.48 0.71 -12.58
CA GLY A 437 41.53 1.65 -13.01
C GLY A 437 41.07 2.87 -13.77
N ALA A 438 39.85 2.90 -14.30
CA ALA A 438 39.34 4.04 -15.08
C ALA A 438 39.38 5.38 -14.32
N ALA A 439 39.12 5.37 -13.02
CA ALA A 439 39.20 6.59 -12.21
C ALA A 439 40.64 7.13 -12.08
N ALA A 440 41.63 6.24 -12.00
CA ALA A 440 43.04 6.63 -11.96
C ALA A 440 43.52 7.20 -13.31
N GLU A 441 43.16 6.57 -14.41
CA GLU A 441 43.49 7.07 -15.77
C GLU A 441 42.90 8.47 -16.01
N ILE A 442 41.67 8.68 -15.59
CA ILE A 442 40.99 9.96 -15.69
C ILE A 442 41.63 11.03 -14.80
N ALA A 443 42.09 10.64 -13.60
CA ALA A 443 42.81 11.54 -12.71
C ALA A 443 44.12 12.03 -13.34
N GLU A 444 44.88 11.12 -13.98
CA GLU A 444 46.11 11.48 -14.68
C GLU A 444 45.82 12.39 -15.87
N ALA A 445 44.77 12.12 -16.65
CA ALA A 445 44.39 12.95 -17.78
C ALA A 445 43.99 14.40 -17.36
N ILE A 446 43.22 14.55 -16.25
CA ILE A 446 42.80 15.87 -15.75
C ILE A 446 44.02 16.61 -15.15
N THR A 447 44.87 15.93 -14.39
CA THR A 447 46.04 16.56 -13.73
C THR A 447 47.08 16.98 -14.77
N GLY A 448 47.27 16.18 -15.82
CA GLY A 448 48.14 16.53 -16.97
C GLY A 448 47.63 17.76 -17.75
N GLY A 449 46.32 17.83 -18.01
CA GLY A 449 45.69 18.97 -18.69
C GLY A 449 45.71 20.26 -17.87
N LEU A 450 45.50 20.18 -16.55
CA LEU A 450 45.60 21.31 -15.63
C LEU A 450 47.05 21.87 -15.53
N ALA A 451 48.04 20.99 -15.65
CA ALA A 451 49.44 21.40 -15.65
C ALA A 451 49.86 22.12 -16.94
N GLU A 452 49.28 21.79 -18.07
CA GLU A 452 49.51 22.47 -19.37
C GLU A 452 48.75 23.80 -19.46
N ALA A 453 47.59 23.95 -18.86
CA ALA A 453 46.80 25.19 -18.84
C ALA A 453 47.34 26.27 -17.89
N GLY A 454 48.20 25.87 -16.92
CA GLY A 454 48.84 26.75 -15.95
C GLY A 454 50.23 27.31 -16.36
N GLN A 455 50.72 26.92 -17.55
CA GLN A 455 51.94 27.48 -18.15
C GLN A 455 51.59 28.51 -19.22
#